data_28e6df1b22b864315888e1de9aae5471
#
_entry.id   28e6df1b22b864315888e1de9aae5471
#
_cell.length_a   1.000
_cell.length_b   1.000
_cell.length_c   1.000
_cell.angle_alpha   90.00
_cell.angle_beta   90.00
_cell.angle_gamma   90.00
#
_symmetry.space_group_name_H-M   'P 1'
#
loop_
_entity.id
_entity.type
_entity.pdbx_description
1 polymer ?
#
loop_
_entity_poly.entity_id
_entity_poly.type
_entity_poly.pdbx_seq_one_letter_code
_entity_poly.pdbx_strand_id
1 'polypeptide(L)'
;MLYAVNRLAAFACEYEHDFVKAMLGRSAKVAENDRTRKQRELNALLTRDKELDMLFERLYEDNVAGKIDDARFAKMSKRYEQEQGENAGKIKALRLELKKADGKQMDMDFFLETIRRYTDATTITKRMVGELIDHIDVYPAVKEDGITNQRVVIFYNCIGAFEVPDRRKIPEQDILLETRKGVALSYAPAQIAI
;
A
#
# COMPACT_ATOMS: atom_id res chain seq x y z
N MET A 1 -15.41 -4.59 19.40
CA MET A 1 -15.11 -5.18 18.08
C MET A 1 -16.18 -4.84 17.04
N LEU A 2 -17.45 -5.22 17.19
CA LEU A 2 -18.50 -4.92 16.21
C LEU A 2 -18.61 -3.43 15.90
N TYR A 3 -18.64 -2.58 16.94
CA TYR A 3 -18.62 -1.12 16.77
C TYR A 3 -17.44 -0.63 15.93
N ALA A 4 -16.23 -1.12 16.21
CA ALA A 4 -15.04 -0.70 15.47
C ALA A 4 -15.08 -1.12 13.98
N VAL A 5 -15.55 -2.35 13.70
CA VAL A 5 -15.72 -2.86 12.34
C VAL A 5 -16.78 -2.07 11.57
N ASN A 6 -17.95 -1.85 12.18
CA ASN A 6 -19.05 -1.10 11.54
C ASN A 6 -18.64 0.36 11.29
N ARG A 7 -17.94 0.99 12.26
CA ARG A 7 -17.42 2.36 12.09
C ARG A 7 -16.40 2.45 10.95
N LEU A 8 -15.51 1.46 10.85
CA LEU A 8 -14.55 1.38 9.74
C LEU A 8 -15.27 1.15 8.40
N ALA A 9 -16.26 0.25 8.37
CA ALA A 9 -17.05 -0.02 7.18
C ALA A 9 -17.80 1.23 6.69
N ALA A 10 -18.49 1.93 7.59
CA ALA A 10 -19.16 3.17 7.27
C ALA A 10 -18.17 4.23 6.74
N PHE A 11 -17.02 4.39 7.39
CA PHE A 11 -16.00 5.33 6.92
C PHE A 11 -15.43 4.95 5.56
N ALA A 12 -15.10 3.69 5.34
CA ALA A 12 -14.57 3.22 4.06
C ALA A 12 -15.58 3.35 2.92
N CYS A 13 -16.88 3.20 3.19
CA CYS A 13 -17.93 3.34 2.18
C CYS A 13 -18.33 4.79 1.91
N GLU A 14 -18.50 5.61 2.95
CA GLU A 14 -18.95 7.00 2.79
C GLU A 14 -17.81 7.96 2.43
N TYR A 15 -16.60 7.68 2.88
CA TYR A 15 -15.41 8.51 2.68
C TYR A 15 -14.28 7.74 2.00
N GLU A 16 -14.60 6.96 0.98
CA GLU A 16 -13.63 6.09 0.28
C GLU A 16 -12.37 6.83 -0.17
N HIS A 17 -12.52 8.04 -0.71
CA HIS A 17 -11.37 8.85 -1.14
C HIS A 17 -10.41 9.17 0.01
N ASP A 18 -10.94 9.52 1.18
CA ASP A 18 -10.13 9.85 2.35
C ASP A 18 -9.54 8.60 2.99
N PHE A 19 -10.27 7.49 2.96
CA PHE A 19 -9.77 6.19 3.37
C PHE A 19 -8.57 5.78 2.52
N VAL A 20 -8.71 5.81 1.20
CA VAL A 20 -7.64 5.50 0.25
C VAL A 20 -6.44 6.43 0.44
N LYS A 21 -6.69 7.73 0.66
CA LYS A 21 -5.64 8.72 0.94
C LYS A 21 -4.88 8.39 2.23
N ALA A 22 -5.58 8.02 3.30
CA ALA A 22 -4.98 7.63 4.57
C ALA A 22 -4.12 6.37 4.41
N MET A 23 -4.59 5.38 3.66
CA MET A 23 -3.90 4.10 3.45
C MET A 23 -2.68 4.21 2.55
N LEU A 24 -2.75 4.96 1.47
CA LEU A 24 -1.64 5.14 0.52
C LEU A 24 -0.68 6.27 0.94
N GLY A 25 -1.01 7.05 1.99
CA GLY A 25 -0.29 8.26 2.38
C GLY A 25 -0.38 9.41 1.36
N ARG A 26 -1.21 9.25 0.32
CA ARG A 26 -1.43 10.20 -0.77
C ARG A 26 -2.73 9.88 -1.51
N SER A 27 -3.26 10.84 -2.28
CA SER A 27 -4.47 10.59 -3.06
C SER A 27 -4.24 9.50 -4.12
N ALA A 28 -5.28 8.71 -4.42
CA ALA A 28 -5.23 7.68 -5.45
C ALA A 28 -4.75 8.22 -6.81
N LYS A 29 -5.17 9.44 -7.18
CA LYS A 29 -4.73 10.10 -8.41
C LYS A 29 -3.22 10.35 -8.44
N VAL A 30 -2.62 10.76 -7.31
CA VAL A 30 -1.17 10.97 -7.22
C VAL A 30 -0.44 9.63 -7.31
N ALA A 31 -0.98 8.58 -6.67
CA ALA A 31 -0.42 7.23 -6.75
C ALA A 31 -0.42 6.69 -8.18
N GLU A 32 -1.54 6.85 -8.90
CA GLU A 32 -1.68 6.41 -10.30
C GLU A 32 -0.78 7.20 -11.26
N ASN A 33 -0.68 8.52 -11.08
CA ASN A 33 0.24 9.34 -11.88
C ASN A 33 1.70 8.90 -11.68
N ASP A 34 2.08 8.59 -10.44
CA ASP A 34 3.43 8.12 -10.09
C ASP A 34 3.74 6.76 -10.73
N ARG A 35 2.76 5.84 -10.65
CA ARG A 35 2.82 4.53 -11.30
C ARG A 35 2.98 4.66 -12.82
N THR A 36 2.16 5.51 -13.45
CA THR A 36 2.22 5.75 -14.90
C THR A 36 3.57 6.35 -15.31
N ARG A 37 4.10 7.30 -14.53
CA ARG A 37 5.44 7.86 -14.77
C ARG A 37 6.53 6.79 -14.71
N LYS A 38 6.55 5.96 -13.66
CA LYS A 38 7.51 4.88 -13.49
C LYS A 38 7.41 3.83 -14.58
N GLN A 39 6.20 3.51 -15.04
CA GLN A 39 5.99 2.59 -16.15
C GLN A 39 6.54 3.15 -17.47
N ARG A 40 6.35 4.45 -17.73
CA ARG A 40 6.94 5.11 -18.91
C ARG A 40 8.46 5.11 -18.85
N GLU A 41 9.04 5.40 -17.69
CA GLU A 41 10.50 5.37 -17.48
C GLU A 41 11.05 3.96 -17.69
N LEU A 42 10.40 2.93 -17.15
CA LEU A 42 10.77 1.54 -17.38
C LEU A 42 10.75 1.18 -18.87
N ASN A 43 9.70 1.57 -19.58
CA ASN A 43 9.58 1.30 -21.02
C ASN A 43 10.68 2.02 -21.83
N ALA A 44 11.00 3.28 -21.48
CA ALA A 44 12.07 4.03 -22.11
C ALA A 44 13.45 3.37 -21.92
N LEU A 45 13.75 2.89 -20.70
CA LEU A 45 14.99 2.17 -20.42
C LEU A 45 15.08 0.84 -21.18
N LEU A 46 13.98 0.09 -21.26
CA LEU A 46 13.93 -1.16 -22.05
C LEU A 46 14.10 -0.91 -23.56
N THR A 47 13.56 0.18 -24.07
CA THR A 47 13.76 0.57 -25.45
C THR A 47 15.22 0.96 -25.70
N ARG A 48 15.80 1.75 -24.77
CA ARG A 48 17.19 2.16 -24.86
C ARG A 48 18.15 0.99 -24.80
N ASP A 49 17.89 0.01 -23.98
CA ASP A 49 18.70 -1.21 -23.88
C ASP A 49 18.76 -1.97 -25.22
N LYS A 50 17.59 -2.14 -25.88
CA LYS A 50 17.52 -2.73 -27.22
C LYS A 50 18.25 -1.91 -28.29
N GLU A 51 18.19 -0.57 -28.18
CA GLU A 51 18.95 0.30 -29.08
C GLU A 51 20.46 0.11 -28.91
N LEU A 52 20.93 -0.06 -27.67
CA LEU A 52 22.34 -0.31 -27.38
C LEU A 52 22.80 -1.65 -27.97
N ASP A 53 21.99 -2.69 -27.92
CA ASP A 53 22.28 -3.96 -28.59
C ASP A 53 22.44 -3.78 -30.08
N MET A 54 21.52 -3.10 -30.76
CA MET A 54 21.63 -2.81 -32.20
C MET A 54 22.84 -1.93 -32.54
N LEU A 55 23.19 -0.97 -31.68
CA LEU A 55 24.35 -0.15 -31.86
C LEU A 55 25.64 -0.94 -31.69
N PHE A 56 25.65 -1.90 -30.77
CA PHE A 56 26.80 -2.79 -30.57
C PHE A 56 27.00 -3.73 -31.75
N GLU A 57 25.95 -4.32 -32.31
CA GLU A 57 26.00 -5.14 -33.51
C GLU A 57 26.60 -4.35 -34.68
N ARG A 58 26.11 -3.13 -34.91
CA ARG A 58 26.60 -2.25 -35.96
C ARG A 58 28.06 -1.84 -35.77
N LEU A 59 28.45 -1.56 -34.52
CA LEU A 59 29.81 -1.23 -34.14
C LEU A 59 30.77 -2.41 -34.44
N TYR A 60 30.31 -3.63 -34.15
CA TYR A 60 31.06 -4.85 -34.46
C TYR A 60 31.23 -5.04 -35.96
N GLU A 61 30.17 -4.88 -36.75
CA GLU A 61 30.24 -4.97 -38.23
C GLU A 61 31.20 -3.95 -38.84
N ASP A 62 31.14 -2.71 -38.34
CA ASP A 62 32.03 -1.63 -38.83
C ASP A 62 33.50 -1.86 -38.44
N ASN A 63 33.78 -2.48 -37.30
CA ASN A 63 35.12 -2.88 -36.90
C ASN A 63 35.65 -4.02 -37.81
N VAL A 64 34.83 -5.07 -38.01
CA VAL A 64 35.19 -6.18 -38.92
C VAL A 64 35.40 -5.70 -40.35
N ALA A 65 34.64 -4.72 -40.82
CA ALA A 65 34.80 -4.11 -42.14
C ALA A 65 36.01 -3.15 -42.25
N GLY A 66 36.77 -2.95 -41.16
CA GLY A 66 37.91 -2.06 -41.10
C GLY A 66 37.60 -0.56 -41.14
N LYS A 67 36.33 -0.17 -40.97
CA LYS A 67 35.92 1.24 -40.92
C LYS A 67 36.26 1.91 -39.58
N ILE A 68 36.41 1.13 -38.54
CA ILE A 68 36.71 1.56 -37.17
C ILE A 68 37.90 0.74 -36.67
N ASP A 69 38.89 1.42 -36.06
CA ASP A 69 40.03 0.75 -35.45
C ASP A 69 39.67 0.08 -34.11
N ASP A 70 40.47 -0.91 -33.69
CA ASP A 70 40.24 -1.71 -32.48
C ASP A 70 40.22 -0.84 -31.20
N ALA A 71 41.01 0.23 -31.14
CA ALA A 71 41.07 1.09 -29.97
C ALA A 71 39.74 1.87 -29.80
N ARG A 72 39.19 2.33 -30.92
CA ARG A 72 37.89 3.02 -30.97
C ARG A 72 36.73 2.05 -30.68
N PHE A 73 36.79 0.85 -31.26
CA PHE A 73 35.85 -0.23 -30.98
C PHE A 73 35.82 -0.54 -29.47
N ALA A 74 36.96 -0.82 -28.85
CA ALA A 74 37.07 -1.14 -27.45
C ALA A 74 36.51 -0.01 -26.54
N LYS A 75 36.80 1.26 -26.91
CA LYS A 75 36.29 2.43 -26.15
C LYS A 75 34.77 2.54 -26.22
N MET A 76 34.18 2.35 -27.41
CA MET A 76 32.73 2.45 -27.60
C MET A 76 32.00 1.27 -26.99
N SER A 77 32.51 0.05 -27.13
CA SER A 77 31.97 -1.17 -26.50
C SER A 77 31.88 -1.01 -24.99
N LYS A 78 32.98 -0.60 -24.36
CA LYS A 78 33.00 -0.35 -22.90
C LYS A 78 31.95 0.68 -22.46
N ARG A 79 31.70 1.72 -23.24
CA ARG A 79 30.69 2.73 -22.95
C ARG A 79 29.28 2.15 -23.04
N TYR A 80 29.00 1.33 -24.07
CA TYR A 80 27.69 0.69 -24.23
C TYR A 80 27.43 -0.32 -23.10
N GLU A 81 28.41 -1.16 -22.77
CA GLU A 81 28.33 -2.10 -21.65
C GLU A 81 28.08 -1.39 -20.31
N GLN A 82 28.77 -0.27 -20.07
CA GLN A 82 28.54 0.53 -18.86
C GLN A 82 27.10 1.07 -18.80
N GLU A 83 26.63 1.66 -19.92
CA GLU A 83 25.27 2.19 -20.00
C GLU A 83 24.22 1.09 -19.79
N GLN A 84 24.41 -0.09 -20.39
CA GLN A 84 23.54 -1.25 -20.16
C GLN A 84 23.56 -1.71 -18.71
N GLY A 85 24.72 -1.77 -18.06
CA GLY A 85 24.84 -2.11 -16.65
C GLY A 85 24.08 -1.13 -15.73
N GLU A 86 24.18 0.18 -16.00
CA GLU A 86 23.42 1.20 -15.28
C GLU A 86 21.91 1.08 -15.52
N ASN A 87 21.51 0.84 -16.78
CA ASN A 87 20.10 0.65 -17.14
C ASN A 87 19.51 -0.60 -16.48
N ALA A 88 20.24 -1.71 -16.47
CA ALA A 88 19.80 -2.94 -15.81
C ALA A 88 19.53 -2.73 -14.32
N GLY A 89 20.37 -1.96 -13.62
CA GLY A 89 20.16 -1.58 -12.22
C GLY A 89 18.86 -0.79 -12.02
N LYS A 90 18.64 0.24 -12.85
CA LYS A 90 17.43 1.08 -12.83
C LYS A 90 16.16 0.29 -13.15
N ILE A 91 16.21 -0.57 -14.18
CA ILE A 91 15.11 -1.46 -14.56
C ILE A 91 14.71 -2.36 -13.40
N LYS A 92 15.69 -2.97 -12.73
CA LYS A 92 15.43 -3.84 -11.56
C LYS A 92 14.76 -3.08 -10.42
N ALA A 93 15.25 -1.87 -10.12
CA ALA A 93 14.67 -1.03 -9.08
C ALA A 93 13.23 -0.61 -9.41
N LEU A 94 12.98 -0.12 -10.62
CA LEU A 94 11.64 0.29 -11.08
C LEU A 94 10.64 -0.87 -11.08
N ARG A 95 11.04 -2.06 -11.52
CA ARG A 95 10.19 -3.27 -11.46
C ARG A 95 9.80 -3.63 -10.03
N LEU A 96 10.75 -3.53 -9.09
CA LEU A 96 10.47 -3.81 -7.68
C LEU A 96 9.49 -2.79 -7.08
N GLU A 97 9.69 -1.49 -7.41
CA GLU A 97 8.80 -0.43 -6.93
C GLU A 97 7.38 -0.55 -7.50
N LEU A 98 7.25 -0.84 -8.79
CA LEU A 98 5.95 -1.08 -9.44
C LEU A 98 5.25 -2.29 -8.82
N LYS A 99 5.95 -3.41 -8.62
CA LYS A 99 5.40 -4.59 -7.97
C LYS A 99 4.91 -4.32 -6.55
N LYS A 100 5.65 -3.52 -5.77
CA LYS A 100 5.23 -3.12 -4.41
C LYS A 100 3.99 -2.21 -4.45
N ALA A 101 3.91 -1.30 -5.42
CA ALA A 101 2.77 -0.41 -5.58
C ALA A 101 1.50 -1.19 -6.00
N ASP A 102 1.65 -2.12 -6.96
CA ASP A 102 0.56 -2.98 -7.41
C ASP A 102 0.04 -3.89 -6.27
N GLY A 103 0.93 -4.44 -5.45
CA GLY A 103 0.55 -5.23 -4.28
C GLY A 103 -0.28 -4.45 -3.27
N LYS A 104 0.16 -3.23 -2.92
CA LYS A 104 -0.59 -2.36 -1.99
C LYS A 104 -1.97 -1.94 -2.52
N GLN A 105 -2.08 -1.68 -3.82
CA GLN A 105 -3.35 -1.35 -4.44
C GLN A 105 -4.30 -2.56 -4.41
N MET A 106 -3.80 -3.75 -4.74
CA MET A 106 -4.56 -4.98 -4.73
C MET A 106 -5.07 -5.34 -3.32
N ASP A 107 -4.22 -5.18 -2.30
CA ASP A 107 -4.60 -5.39 -0.90
C ASP A 107 -5.71 -4.45 -0.46
N MET A 108 -5.63 -3.18 -0.87
CA MET A 108 -6.64 -2.17 -0.55
C MET A 108 -7.96 -2.44 -1.27
N ASP A 109 -7.93 -2.76 -2.55
CA ASP A 109 -9.15 -3.06 -3.34
C ASP A 109 -9.86 -4.30 -2.76
N PHE A 110 -9.12 -5.33 -2.41
CA PHE A 110 -9.63 -6.53 -1.74
C PHE A 110 -10.25 -6.18 -0.37
N PHE A 111 -9.60 -5.33 0.41
CA PHE A 111 -10.13 -4.89 1.69
C PHE A 111 -11.43 -4.11 1.52
N LEU A 112 -11.48 -3.13 0.59
CA LEU A 112 -12.68 -2.35 0.30
C LEU A 112 -13.85 -3.24 -0.15
N GLU A 113 -13.61 -4.20 -1.03
CA GLU A 113 -14.62 -5.17 -1.45
C GLU A 113 -15.13 -5.99 -0.25
N THR A 114 -14.21 -6.44 0.60
CA THR A 114 -14.55 -7.25 1.78
C THR A 114 -15.33 -6.45 2.81
N ILE A 115 -14.90 -5.24 3.16
CA ILE A 115 -15.56 -4.42 4.20
C ILE A 115 -16.96 -3.99 3.79
N ARG A 116 -17.21 -3.72 2.50
CA ARG A 116 -18.54 -3.37 1.98
C ARG A 116 -19.59 -4.45 2.25
N ARG A 117 -19.20 -5.71 2.32
CA ARG A 117 -20.11 -6.82 2.67
C ARG A 117 -20.60 -6.78 4.12
N TYR A 118 -19.92 -6.04 4.96
CA TYR A 118 -20.19 -5.99 6.41
C TYR A 118 -20.63 -4.61 6.92
N THR A 119 -21.09 -3.72 6.02
CA THR A 119 -21.43 -2.32 6.35
C THR A 119 -22.52 -2.22 7.42
N ASP A 120 -23.53 -3.11 7.40
CA ASP A 120 -24.66 -3.09 8.34
C ASP A 120 -24.72 -4.37 9.19
N ALA A 121 -23.58 -4.91 9.56
CA ALA A 121 -23.53 -6.13 10.35
C ALA A 121 -24.08 -5.91 11.76
N THR A 122 -25.09 -6.66 12.14
CA THR A 122 -25.71 -6.62 13.50
C THR A 122 -25.03 -7.56 14.47
N THR A 123 -24.31 -8.57 13.97
CA THR A 123 -23.61 -9.57 14.79
C THR A 123 -22.23 -9.87 14.23
N ILE A 124 -21.28 -10.21 15.12
CA ILE A 124 -19.96 -10.69 14.70
C ILE A 124 -20.05 -12.18 14.41
N THR A 125 -19.62 -12.56 13.20
CA THR A 125 -19.47 -13.95 12.79
C THR A 125 -17.99 -14.36 12.74
N LYS A 126 -17.72 -15.65 12.89
CA LYS A 126 -16.35 -16.19 12.73
C LYS A 126 -15.75 -15.85 11.35
N ARG A 127 -16.60 -15.88 10.32
CA ARG A 127 -16.21 -15.54 8.96
C ARG A 127 -15.77 -14.09 8.85
N MET A 128 -16.56 -13.15 9.37
CA MET A 128 -16.26 -11.72 9.41
C MET A 128 -14.92 -11.45 10.11
N VAL A 129 -14.69 -12.10 11.27
CA VAL A 129 -13.42 -11.97 11.99
C VAL A 129 -12.25 -12.47 11.14
N GLY A 130 -12.36 -13.66 10.54
CA GLY A 130 -11.29 -14.23 9.73
C GLY A 130 -11.01 -13.48 8.42
N GLU A 131 -12.04 -12.86 7.82
CA GLU A 131 -11.86 -12.07 6.59
C GLU A 131 -11.30 -10.67 6.84
N LEU A 132 -11.64 -10.02 7.98
CA LEU A 132 -11.32 -8.63 8.25
C LEU A 132 -10.18 -8.43 9.25
N ILE A 133 -9.96 -9.33 10.19
CA ILE A 133 -9.07 -9.12 11.33
C ILE A 133 -7.89 -10.10 11.25
N ASP A 134 -6.69 -9.54 11.26
CA ASP A 134 -5.45 -10.31 11.38
C ASP A 134 -5.20 -10.69 12.84
N HIS A 135 -5.08 -9.69 13.71
CA HIS A 135 -4.92 -9.91 15.15
C HIS A 135 -5.40 -8.70 15.96
N ILE A 136 -5.50 -8.88 17.25
CA ILE A 136 -5.92 -7.85 18.20
C ILE A 136 -4.93 -7.80 19.35
N ASP A 137 -4.30 -6.64 19.54
CA ASP A 137 -3.47 -6.36 20.69
C ASP A 137 -4.29 -5.82 21.84
N VAL A 138 -4.23 -6.49 22.98
CA VAL A 138 -4.90 -6.08 24.21
C VAL A 138 -3.85 -5.70 25.23
N TYR A 139 -3.77 -4.42 25.55
CA TYR A 139 -2.80 -3.89 26.52
C TYR A 139 -3.29 -4.07 27.96
N PRO A 140 -2.40 -4.05 28.95
CA PRO A 140 -2.77 -4.08 30.36
C PRO A 140 -3.75 -2.96 30.70
N ALA A 141 -4.73 -3.28 31.53
CA ALA A 141 -5.68 -2.29 32.03
C ALA A 141 -5.00 -1.34 33.03
N VAL A 142 -5.22 -0.04 32.87
CA VAL A 142 -4.72 1.01 33.76
C VAL A 142 -5.90 1.63 34.50
N LYS A 143 -5.75 1.80 35.81
CA LYS A 143 -6.80 2.42 36.64
C LYS A 143 -6.39 3.86 36.94
N GLU A 144 -7.16 4.84 36.43
CA GLU A 144 -6.98 6.25 36.65
C GLU A 144 -8.30 6.85 37.14
N ASP A 145 -8.28 7.62 38.23
CA ASP A 145 -9.44 8.30 38.82
C ASP A 145 -10.66 7.38 39.06
N GLY A 146 -10.39 6.13 39.45
CA GLY A 146 -11.48 5.14 39.71
C GLY A 146 -12.02 4.47 38.46
N ILE A 147 -11.63 4.90 37.26
CA ILE A 147 -12.02 4.34 35.98
C ILE A 147 -10.93 3.37 35.50
N THR A 148 -11.35 2.20 35.05
CA THR A 148 -10.43 1.23 34.45
C THR A 148 -10.42 1.40 32.93
N ASN A 149 -9.30 1.86 32.40
CA ASN A 149 -9.08 2.02 30.96
C ASN A 149 -8.25 0.85 30.42
N GLN A 150 -8.67 0.26 29.33
CA GLN A 150 -7.94 -0.78 28.63
C GLN A 150 -7.82 -0.44 27.16
N ARG A 151 -6.58 -0.30 26.66
CA ARG A 151 -6.32 -0.04 25.24
C ARG A 151 -6.42 -1.35 24.47
N VAL A 152 -7.15 -1.31 23.36
CA VAL A 152 -7.29 -2.41 22.41
C VAL A 152 -6.98 -1.86 21.02
N VAL A 153 -6.06 -2.48 20.30
CA VAL A 153 -5.71 -2.13 18.92
C VAL A 153 -6.09 -3.29 18.02
N ILE A 154 -6.88 -3.01 16.99
CA ILE A 154 -7.31 -4.00 16.00
C ILE A 154 -6.46 -3.84 14.74
N PHE A 155 -5.80 -4.90 14.33
CA PHE A 155 -5.07 -5.00 13.07
C PHE A 155 -5.95 -5.70 12.05
N TYR A 156 -6.24 -5.00 10.97
CA TYR A 156 -7.07 -5.52 9.89
C TYR A 156 -6.22 -6.18 8.82
N ASN A 157 -6.75 -7.22 8.21
CA ASN A 157 -6.12 -7.88 7.07
C ASN A 157 -5.83 -6.87 5.95
N CYS A 158 -4.68 -6.98 5.31
CA CYS A 158 -4.23 -6.14 4.20
C CYS A 158 -3.89 -4.69 4.53
N ILE A 159 -4.50 -4.08 5.57
CA ILE A 159 -4.34 -2.65 5.88
C ILE A 159 -3.64 -2.37 7.22
N GLY A 160 -3.49 -3.37 8.08
CA GLY A 160 -2.90 -3.22 9.40
C GLY A 160 -3.80 -2.44 10.39
N ALA A 161 -3.19 -1.77 11.36
CA ALA A 161 -3.92 -0.93 12.31
C ALA A 161 -4.45 0.33 11.60
N PHE A 162 -5.76 0.55 11.65
CA PHE A 162 -6.40 1.73 11.08
C PHE A 162 -7.32 2.37 12.10
N GLU A 163 -7.18 3.67 12.25
CA GLU A 163 -8.00 4.48 13.12
C GLU A 163 -8.88 5.44 12.31
N VAL A 164 -10.19 5.33 12.50
CA VAL A 164 -11.15 6.20 11.81
C VAL A 164 -11.07 7.60 12.41
N PRO A 165 -10.84 8.66 11.61
CA PRO A 165 -10.75 10.03 12.11
C PRO A 165 -12.05 10.45 12.80
N ASP A 166 -11.97 10.96 14.05
CA ASP A 166 -13.13 11.32 14.88
C ASP A 166 -13.96 12.53 14.38
N ARG A 167 -13.40 13.31 13.48
CA ARG A 167 -14.02 14.57 13.01
C ARG A 167 -15.12 14.35 11.97
N ARG A 168 -15.37 13.13 11.55
CA ARG A 168 -16.35 12.80 10.50
C ARG A 168 -17.67 12.36 11.14
N LYS A 169 -18.77 12.92 10.63
CA LYS A 169 -20.11 12.41 10.97
C LYS A 169 -20.27 11.04 10.32
N ILE A 170 -20.06 10.00 11.09
CA ILE A 170 -20.37 8.62 10.71
C ILE A 170 -21.70 8.31 11.37
N PRO A 171 -22.65 7.65 10.71
CA PRO A 171 -23.92 7.27 11.31
C PRO A 171 -23.69 6.58 12.64
N GLU A 172 -24.36 7.07 13.69
CA GLU A 172 -24.35 6.40 14.99
C GLU A 172 -25.07 5.07 14.83
N GLN A 173 -24.39 4.01 15.19
CA GLN A 173 -24.98 2.68 15.18
C GLN A 173 -25.45 2.36 16.59
N ASP A 174 -26.72 2.01 16.72
CA ASP A 174 -27.30 1.49 17.97
C ASP A 174 -26.71 0.11 18.26
N ILE A 175 -25.60 0.10 19.01
CA ILE A 175 -25.02 -1.14 19.50
C ILE A 175 -25.48 -1.37 20.92
N LEU A 176 -26.40 -2.32 21.09
CA LEU A 176 -26.81 -2.78 22.39
C LEU A 176 -25.70 -3.67 22.98
N LEU A 177 -24.95 -3.11 23.93
CA LEU A 177 -23.91 -3.84 24.66
C LEU A 177 -24.48 -4.34 25.98
N GLU A 178 -24.96 -5.57 25.98
CA GLU A 178 -25.25 -6.28 27.25
C GLU A 178 -23.94 -6.76 27.86
N THR A 179 -23.42 -6.01 28.82
CA THR A 179 -22.31 -6.47 29.64
C THR A 179 -22.78 -6.96 30.99
N ARG A 180 -22.44 -8.18 31.38
CA ARG A 180 -22.76 -8.77 32.68
C ARG A 180 -22.23 -8.00 33.92
N LYS A 181 -21.41 -6.97 33.70
CA LYS A 181 -20.73 -6.21 34.77
C LYS A 181 -20.82 -4.68 34.62
N GLY A 182 -21.76 -4.15 33.85
CA GLY A 182 -21.97 -2.69 33.75
C GLY A 182 -20.76 -1.92 33.18
N VAL A 183 -20.01 -2.51 32.27
CA VAL A 183 -18.87 -1.81 31.61
C VAL A 183 -19.42 -0.88 30.56
N ALA A 184 -19.24 0.43 30.72
CA ALA A 184 -19.46 1.40 29.68
C ALA A 184 -18.25 1.36 28.71
N LEU A 185 -18.52 1.17 27.41
CA LEU A 185 -17.49 1.28 26.38
C LEU A 185 -17.57 2.68 25.75
N SER A 186 -16.53 3.47 25.91
CA SER A 186 -16.34 4.69 25.13
C SER A 186 -15.24 4.45 24.10
N TYR A 187 -15.46 4.93 22.88
CA TYR A 187 -14.41 4.99 21.86
C TYR A 187 -13.63 6.29 22.03
N ALA A 188 -12.37 6.19 22.35
CA ALA A 188 -11.45 7.32 22.34
C ALA A 188 -10.40 7.09 21.27
N PRO A 189 -10.10 8.08 20.40
CA PRO A 189 -9.04 7.95 19.42
C PRO A 189 -7.70 7.75 20.12
N ALA A 190 -6.85 6.88 19.60
CA ALA A 190 -5.50 6.71 20.10
C ALA A 190 -4.75 8.04 19.94
N GLN A 191 -4.17 8.54 21.03
CA GLN A 191 -3.22 9.64 20.94
C GLN A 191 -1.99 9.11 20.23
N ILE A 192 -1.77 9.55 19.01
CA ILE A 192 -0.52 9.30 18.28
C ILE A 192 0.55 10.04 19.09
N ALA A 193 1.42 9.30 19.79
CA ALA A 193 2.65 9.86 20.33
C ALA A 193 3.49 10.34 19.14
N ILE A 194 3.66 11.67 19.04
CA ILE A 194 4.52 12.35 18.08
C ILE A 194 5.99 12.03 18.41
#